data_4af13ee84e1387551abed50cd71d5a32
#
_entry.id   4af13ee84e1387551abed50cd71d5a32
#
_cell.length_a   1.000
_cell.length_b   1.000
_cell.length_c   1.000
_cell.angle_alpha   90.00
_cell.angle_beta   90.00
_cell.angle_gamma   90.00
#
_symmetry.space_group_name_H-M   'P 1'
#
loop_
_entity.id
_entity.type
_entity.pdbx_description
1 polymer ?
#
loop_
_entity_poly.entity_id
_entity_poly.type
_entity_poly.pdbx_seq_one_letter_code
_entity_poly.pdbx_strand_id
1 'polypeptide(L)'
;MNTIDVIVVGSGPNGMAAAVTMARAGLSVRVYERNPTIGGGARTVESTLPGFRHDICSAVHPMALASGFFQKFQLDRRIKLLLPEISYAHPLDDGRAGVAWRDLDRTAEGLGPDGRAWKRLFGPLVDHVAEVAQFTGSNMLQLPRHPLTALRLAARILEQGSPAWNARFVEDEAPAMLTGVNAHSIRRMPSLETAAVGLVLATHAHAKGWPIPVGGSQSIIDAMAADLIAHGGEIVTDTEVASLAELPSARAVILDVSARSLASIAGDALPARYSRALRRFRYGNAAAKVDFALNAPVPWANEHVRAAGTVHLGGSRAELAASEAEVAAGRHPRSPYVLASQPTLLDRSRAPLGFQTLWAYTHVPAGSPVDPTEAITAQIERYAPGFRDVIIASASQTAVEMERYNPNYVGGDIAAGSPSLWQLVARPVLSPDPWRTPAPGLYLCSSSTPPGPGVHGLPGYYAARSALAAEFGITTPPRLGLD
;
A
#
# COMPACT_ATOMS: atom_id res chain seq x y z
N MET A 1 -9.58 -24.26 -31.03
CA MET A 1 -9.12 -23.75 -29.73
C MET A 1 -9.40 -22.26 -29.71
N ASN A 2 -10.19 -21.76 -28.75
CA ASN A 2 -10.38 -20.31 -28.65
C ASN A 2 -9.02 -19.66 -28.36
N THR A 3 -8.60 -18.76 -29.22
CA THR A 3 -7.36 -17.98 -29.02
C THR A 3 -7.61 -17.02 -27.87
N ILE A 4 -6.72 -17.03 -26.86
CA ILE A 4 -6.76 -16.09 -25.74
C ILE A 4 -6.14 -14.77 -26.22
N ASP A 5 -6.87 -13.65 -26.05
CA ASP A 5 -6.33 -12.34 -26.43
C ASP A 5 -5.29 -11.86 -25.43
N VAL A 6 -5.57 -12.03 -24.12
CA VAL A 6 -4.76 -11.48 -23.04
C VAL A 6 -4.52 -12.52 -21.94
N ILE A 7 -3.28 -12.62 -21.54
CA ILE A 7 -2.88 -13.35 -20.33
C ILE A 7 -2.41 -12.35 -19.28
N VAL A 8 -2.90 -12.53 -18.06
CA VAL A 8 -2.41 -11.80 -16.87
C VAL A 8 -1.75 -12.80 -15.92
N VAL A 9 -0.55 -12.52 -15.43
CA VAL A 9 0.14 -13.36 -14.46
C VAL A 9 0.21 -12.61 -13.12
N GLY A 10 -0.42 -13.18 -12.10
CA GLY A 10 -0.63 -12.60 -10.78
C GLY A 10 -2.02 -11.99 -10.63
N SER A 11 -2.70 -12.37 -9.55
CA SER A 11 -4.06 -11.92 -9.19
C SER A 11 -4.08 -10.87 -8.07
N GLY A 12 -2.97 -10.15 -7.89
CA GLY A 12 -2.91 -8.99 -7.01
C GLY A 12 -3.77 -7.83 -7.51
N PRO A 13 -3.91 -6.74 -6.71
CA PRO A 13 -4.77 -5.61 -7.08
C PRO A 13 -4.49 -5.02 -8.47
N ASN A 14 -3.24 -5.04 -8.90
CA ASN A 14 -2.86 -4.49 -10.19
C ASN A 14 -3.15 -5.47 -11.34
N GLY A 15 -2.84 -6.76 -11.16
CA GLY A 15 -3.18 -7.80 -12.13
C GLY A 15 -4.69 -7.88 -12.37
N MET A 16 -5.49 -7.84 -11.29
CA MET A 16 -6.94 -7.82 -11.40
C MET A 16 -7.48 -6.55 -12.06
N ALA A 17 -6.88 -5.37 -11.77
CA ALA A 17 -7.24 -4.13 -12.45
C ALA A 17 -6.94 -4.18 -13.97
N ALA A 18 -5.82 -4.79 -14.36
CA ALA A 18 -5.49 -5.02 -15.76
C ALA A 18 -6.50 -5.98 -16.40
N ALA A 19 -6.77 -7.13 -15.77
CA ALA A 19 -7.68 -8.15 -16.26
C ALA A 19 -9.10 -7.60 -16.48
N VAL A 20 -9.66 -6.89 -15.49
CA VAL A 20 -10.97 -6.22 -15.60
C VAL A 20 -10.98 -5.22 -16.76
N THR A 21 -9.94 -4.40 -16.89
CA THR A 21 -9.87 -3.39 -17.95
C THR A 21 -9.87 -4.04 -19.34
N MET A 22 -9.14 -5.12 -19.51
CA MET A 22 -9.07 -5.85 -20.78
C MET A 22 -10.37 -6.61 -21.10
N ALA A 23 -10.96 -7.28 -20.10
CA ALA A 23 -12.23 -8.01 -20.30
C ALA A 23 -13.38 -7.07 -20.65
N ARG A 24 -13.48 -5.91 -19.98
CA ARG A 24 -14.47 -4.88 -20.32
C ARG A 24 -14.25 -4.20 -21.67
N ALA A 25 -13.07 -4.35 -22.28
CA ALA A 25 -12.84 -4.00 -23.67
C ALA A 25 -13.32 -5.07 -24.67
N GLY A 26 -13.93 -6.15 -24.19
CA GLY A 26 -14.47 -7.25 -25.02
C GLY A 26 -13.43 -8.31 -25.41
N LEU A 27 -12.29 -8.34 -24.72
CA LEU A 27 -11.21 -9.28 -25.02
C LEU A 27 -11.31 -10.54 -24.14
N SER A 28 -10.89 -11.69 -24.67
CA SER A 28 -10.77 -12.92 -23.89
C SER A 28 -9.55 -12.83 -22.97
N VAL A 29 -9.77 -12.94 -21.64
CA VAL A 29 -8.73 -12.75 -20.63
C VAL A 29 -8.60 -13.99 -19.76
N ARG A 30 -7.36 -14.43 -19.52
CA ARG A 30 -7.07 -15.48 -18.53
C ARG A 30 -6.04 -14.99 -17.54
N VAL A 31 -6.34 -15.12 -16.23
CA VAL A 31 -5.46 -14.78 -15.11
C VAL A 31 -4.85 -16.06 -14.55
N TYR A 32 -3.54 -16.11 -14.39
CA TYR A 32 -2.82 -17.18 -13.70
C TYR A 32 -2.36 -16.71 -12.33
N GLU A 33 -2.67 -17.49 -11.29
CA GLU A 33 -2.26 -17.25 -9.92
C GLU A 33 -1.54 -18.48 -9.36
N ARG A 34 -0.36 -18.28 -8.76
CA ARG A 34 0.44 -19.37 -8.21
C ARG A 34 -0.15 -20.01 -6.95
N ASN A 35 -0.89 -19.23 -6.16
CA ASN A 35 -1.49 -19.70 -4.91
C ASN A 35 -2.90 -20.27 -5.14
N PRO A 36 -3.43 -21.07 -4.20
CA PRO A 36 -4.81 -21.60 -4.28
C PRO A 36 -5.88 -20.52 -4.18
N THR A 37 -5.53 -19.32 -3.72
CA THR A 37 -6.45 -18.19 -3.59
C THR A 37 -5.90 -16.95 -4.29
N ILE A 38 -6.80 -16.14 -4.84
CA ILE A 38 -6.48 -14.87 -5.48
C ILE A 38 -6.23 -13.76 -4.45
N GLY A 39 -5.56 -12.65 -4.86
CA GLY A 39 -5.55 -11.41 -4.09
C GLY A 39 -4.19 -10.83 -3.77
N GLY A 40 -3.10 -11.59 -3.93
CA GLY A 40 -1.76 -11.08 -3.64
C GLY A 40 -1.66 -10.53 -2.21
N GLY A 41 -1.19 -9.28 -2.05
CA GLY A 41 -1.08 -8.61 -0.76
C GLY A 41 -2.39 -8.10 -0.15
N ALA A 42 -3.52 -8.25 -0.85
CA ALA A 42 -4.85 -7.87 -0.37
C ALA A 42 -5.70 -9.08 0.07
N ARG A 43 -5.06 -10.24 0.29
CA ARG A 43 -5.76 -11.41 0.86
C ARG A 43 -6.15 -11.18 2.30
N THR A 44 -7.28 -11.78 2.70
CA THR A 44 -7.74 -11.88 4.09
C THR A 44 -7.89 -13.35 4.43
N VAL A 45 -7.30 -13.78 5.54
CA VAL A 45 -7.26 -15.19 5.96
C VAL A 45 -7.45 -15.33 7.47
N GLU A 46 -7.74 -16.54 7.93
CA GLU A 46 -7.76 -16.90 9.34
C GLU A 46 -6.34 -17.36 9.76
N SER A 47 -5.46 -16.40 10.08
CA SER A 47 -4.04 -16.65 10.37
C SER A 47 -3.78 -17.06 11.83
N THR A 48 -4.69 -16.76 12.76
CA THR A 48 -4.53 -17.05 14.20
C THR A 48 -5.42 -18.20 14.65
N LEU A 49 -6.70 -17.94 14.83
CA LEU A 49 -7.71 -18.90 15.29
C LEU A 49 -8.87 -18.94 14.30
N PRO A 50 -9.65 -20.04 14.24
CA PRO A 50 -10.86 -20.09 13.44
C PRO A 50 -11.83 -18.95 13.74
N GLY A 51 -12.35 -18.29 12.69
CA GLY A 51 -13.25 -17.14 12.80
C GLY A 51 -12.56 -15.80 12.99
N PHE A 52 -11.23 -15.75 13.18
CA PHE A 52 -10.46 -14.49 13.25
C PHE A 52 -9.84 -14.17 11.89
N ARG A 53 -10.36 -13.16 11.20
CA ARG A 53 -9.97 -12.79 9.84
C ARG A 53 -8.95 -11.65 9.84
N HIS A 54 -7.76 -11.93 9.33
CA HIS A 54 -6.65 -10.98 9.26
C HIS A 54 -6.26 -10.69 7.81
N ASP A 55 -5.89 -9.45 7.54
CA ASP A 55 -5.34 -9.07 6.25
C ASP A 55 -3.85 -9.44 6.19
N ILE A 56 -3.43 -10.12 5.14
CA ILE A 56 -2.06 -10.64 5.06
C ILE A 56 -1.03 -9.52 4.97
N CYS A 57 -1.27 -8.48 4.15
CA CYS A 57 -0.33 -7.38 3.99
C CYS A 57 -1.00 -6.02 4.14
N SER A 58 -2.03 -5.72 3.39
CA SER A 58 -2.69 -4.41 3.40
C SER A 58 -4.03 -4.50 4.12
N ALA A 59 -4.20 -3.79 5.25
CA ALA A 59 -5.41 -3.78 6.05
C ALA A 59 -6.21 -2.47 5.93
N VAL A 60 -5.54 -1.36 5.63
CA VAL A 60 -6.13 -0.02 5.51
C VAL A 60 -5.75 0.58 4.16
N HIS A 61 -6.68 1.28 3.53
CA HIS A 61 -6.55 1.67 2.12
C HIS A 61 -6.63 3.19 1.88
N PRO A 62 -5.62 3.99 2.27
CA PRO A 62 -5.62 5.45 2.13
C PRO A 62 -5.87 5.94 0.70
N MET A 63 -5.43 5.16 -0.29
CA MET A 63 -5.51 5.52 -1.70
C MET A 63 -6.78 5.00 -2.39
N ALA A 64 -7.59 4.13 -1.75
CA ALA A 64 -8.72 3.47 -2.42
C ALA A 64 -9.74 4.46 -2.98
N LEU A 65 -10.17 5.44 -2.17
CA LEU A 65 -11.15 6.45 -2.59
C LEU A 65 -10.56 7.54 -3.51
N ALA A 66 -9.24 7.65 -3.58
CA ALA A 66 -8.53 8.61 -4.43
C ALA A 66 -8.08 7.99 -5.79
N SER A 67 -8.04 6.67 -5.89
CA SER A 67 -7.62 5.96 -7.09
C SER A 67 -8.55 6.24 -8.27
N GLY A 68 -7.97 6.78 -9.36
CA GLY A 68 -8.71 7.01 -10.60
C GLY A 68 -9.22 5.72 -11.25
N PHE A 69 -8.60 4.57 -11.00
CA PHE A 69 -9.12 3.26 -11.42
C PHE A 69 -10.34 2.88 -10.57
N PHE A 70 -10.23 2.88 -9.24
CA PHE A 70 -11.35 2.49 -8.37
C PHE A 70 -12.55 3.43 -8.47
N GLN A 71 -12.33 4.74 -8.72
CA GLN A 71 -13.43 5.67 -9.01
C GLN A 71 -14.17 5.29 -10.30
N LYS A 72 -13.45 4.96 -11.38
CA LYS A 72 -14.05 4.48 -12.64
C LYS A 72 -14.74 3.12 -12.49
N PHE A 73 -14.15 2.24 -11.67
CA PHE A 73 -14.69 0.92 -11.33
C PHE A 73 -15.90 1.02 -10.39
N GLN A 74 -16.11 2.19 -9.76
CA GLN A 74 -17.15 2.43 -8.74
C GLN A 74 -17.02 1.44 -7.57
N LEU A 75 -15.80 1.28 -7.06
CA LEU A 75 -15.51 0.32 -5.98
C LEU A 75 -16.40 0.53 -4.76
N ASP A 76 -16.66 1.77 -4.39
CA ASP A 76 -17.52 2.19 -3.26
C ASP A 76 -18.99 1.78 -3.41
N ARG A 77 -19.42 1.46 -4.64
CA ARG A 77 -20.75 0.92 -4.95
C ARG A 77 -20.79 -0.61 -5.02
N ARG A 78 -19.62 -1.24 -5.11
CA ARG A 78 -19.48 -2.71 -5.23
C ARG A 78 -19.20 -3.38 -3.90
N ILE A 79 -18.48 -2.69 -3.00
CA ILE A 79 -18.17 -3.16 -1.65
C ILE A 79 -18.46 -2.07 -0.63
N LYS A 80 -18.69 -2.48 0.61
CA LYS A 80 -18.86 -1.53 1.71
C LYS A 80 -17.48 -1.15 2.27
N LEU A 81 -17.15 0.15 2.20
CA LEU A 81 -15.97 0.75 2.79
C LEU A 81 -16.36 1.49 4.07
N LEU A 82 -15.74 1.14 5.18
CA LEU A 82 -15.95 1.76 6.48
C LEU A 82 -14.88 2.84 6.70
N LEU A 83 -15.32 4.02 7.11
CA LEU A 83 -14.46 5.19 7.32
C LEU A 83 -14.46 5.54 8.80
N PRO A 84 -13.35 5.34 9.53
CA PRO A 84 -13.23 5.83 10.89
C PRO A 84 -13.25 7.37 10.90
N GLU A 85 -13.80 7.97 11.97
CA GLU A 85 -13.70 9.42 12.15
C GLU A 85 -12.25 9.86 12.41
N ILE A 86 -11.48 9.03 13.11
CA ILE A 86 -10.06 9.18 13.34
C ILE A 86 -9.32 8.26 12.37
N SER A 87 -8.75 8.84 11.32
CA SER A 87 -8.01 8.08 10.30
C SER A 87 -6.80 7.38 10.91
N TYR A 88 -6.03 8.12 11.73
CA TYR A 88 -4.91 7.57 12.49
C TYR A 88 -4.64 8.38 13.76
N ALA A 89 -3.98 7.75 14.73
CA ALA A 89 -3.50 8.39 15.95
C ALA A 89 -2.04 7.99 16.23
N HIS A 90 -1.36 8.82 17.02
CA HIS A 90 0.01 8.60 17.46
C HIS A 90 0.13 8.90 18.96
N PRO A 91 0.13 7.87 19.84
CA PRO A 91 0.27 8.07 21.28
C PRO A 91 1.71 8.42 21.67
N LEU A 92 1.84 9.21 22.73
CA LEU A 92 3.08 9.58 23.42
C LEU A 92 3.12 8.98 24.84
N ASP A 93 4.31 8.92 25.47
CA ASP A 93 4.52 8.22 26.74
C ASP A 93 3.75 8.80 27.93
N ASP A 94 3.40 10.08 27.88
CA ASP A 94 2.67 10.80 28.94
C ASP A 94 1.15 10.70 28.81
N GLY A 95 0.65 9.81 27.94
CA GLY A 95 -0.77 9.61 27.68
C GLY A 95 -1.39 10.62 26.71
N ARG A 96 -0.61 11.62 26.24
CA ARG A 96 -1.03 12.48 25.12
C ARG A 96 -1.03 11.70 23.82
N ALA A 97 -1.67 12.23 22.80
CA ALA A 97 -1.66 11.66 21.47
C ALA A 97 -1.90 12.72 20.39
N GLY A 98 -1.18 12.62 19.29
CA GLY A 98 -1.56 13.28 18.04
C GLY A 98 -2.70 12.51 17.37
N VAL A 99 -3.78 13.20 17.00
CA VAL A 99 -5.01 12.59 16.49
C VAL A 99 -5.41 13.20 15.15
N ALA A 100 -5.38 12.39 14.10
CA ALA A 100 -5.79 12.82 12.77
C ALA A 100 -7.27 12.49 12.53
N TRP A 101 -8.14 13.40 12.87
CA TRP A 101 -9.53 13.38 12.47
C TRP A 101 -9.64 13.54 10.95
N ARG A 102 -10.65 12.96 10.33
CA ARG A 102 -10.98 13.27 8.94
C ARG A 102 -11.24 14.77 8.75
N ASP A 103 -11.89 15.38 9.72
CA ASP A 103 -12.04 16.83 9.79
C ASP A 103 -10.70 17.48 10.16
N LEU A 104 -10.17 18.29 9.23
CA LEU A 104 -8.90 18.99 9.38
C LEU A 104 -8.97 20.05 10.48
N ASP A 105 -10.14 20.72 10.66
CA ASP A 105 -10.31 21.74 11.66
C ASP A 105 -10.31 21.14 13.07
N ARG A 106 -11.02 20.02 13.24
CA ARG A 106 -11.01 19.26 14.49
C ARG A 106 -9.61 18.75 14.86
N THR A 107 -8.83 18.31 13.85
CA THR A 107 -7.42 17.94 14.07
C THR A 107 -6.62 19.15 14.56
N ALA A 108 -6.78 20.30 13.91
CA ALA A 108 -6.05 21.52 14.28
C ALA A 108 -6.42 22.01 15.68
N GLU A 109 -7.69 21.94 16.07
CA GLU A 109 -8.14 22.27 17.42
C GLU A 109 -7.47 21.37 18.47
N GLY A 110 -7.40 20.05 18.21
CA GLY A 110 -6.75 19.08 19.09
C GLY A 110 -5.23 19.23 19.21
N LEU A 111 -4.59 19.86 18.23
CA LEU A 111 -3.14 20.13 18.23
C LEU A 111 -2.76 21.46 18.91
N GLY A 112 -3.70 22.18 19.49
CA GLY A 112 -3.44 23.40 20.28
C GLY A 112 -2.55 24.42 19.55
N PRO A 113 -1.35 24.76 20.10
CA PRO A 113 -0.46 25.76 19.48
C PRO A 113 -0.07 25.43 18.04
N ASP A 114 0.05 24.14 17.69
CA ASP A 114 0.48 23.67 16.38
C ASP A 114 -0.67 23.58 15.36
N GLY A 115 -1.92 23.69 15.80
CA GLY A 115 -3.08 23.54 14.93
C GLY A 115 -3.09 24.47 13.73
N ARG A 116 -2.70 25.75 13.92
CA ARG A 116 -2.58 26.70 12.81
C ARG A 116 -1.49 26.29 11.82
N ALA A 117 -0.37 25.76 12.32
CA ALA A 117 0.73 25.26 11.49
C ALA A 117 0.30 24.05 10.68
N TRP A 118 -0.46 23.13 11.30
CA TRP A 118 -1.04 21.96 10.65
C TRP A 118 -2.01 22.32 9.50
N LYS A 119 -2.94 23.25 9.76
CA LYS A 119 -3.85 23.76 8.73
C LYS A 119 -3.12 24.43 7.55
N ARG A 120 -2.06 25.21 7.83
CA ARG A 120 -1.24 25.82 6.76
C ARG A 120 -0.48 24.76 5.94
N LEU A 121 -0.09 23.65 6.57
CA LEU A 121 0.60 22.55 5.89
C LEU A 121 -0.37 21.79 4.97
N PHE A 122 -1.53 21.37 5.50
CA PHE A 122 -2.43 20.43 4.82
C PHE A 122 -3.61 21.08 4.10
N GLY A 123 -4.16 22.21 4.58
CA GLY A 123 -5.35 22.85 3.99
C GLY A 123 -5.29 22.97 2.48
N PRO A 124 -4.27 23.63 1.90
CA PRO A 124 -4.16 23.77 0.45
C PRO A 124 -4.00 22.46 -0.33
N LEU A 125 -3.55 21.37 0.31
CA LEU A 125 -3.45 20.04 -0.31
C LEU A 125 -4.78 19.30 -0.24
N VAL A 126 -5.50 19.44 0.86
CA VAL A 126 -6.85 18.87 1.09
C VAL A 126 -7.86 19.51 0.15
N ASP A 127 -7.84 20.84 0.02
CA ASP A 127 -8.72 21.56 -0.92
C ASP A 127 -8.52 21.14 -2.39
N HIS A 128 -7.32 20.66 -2.71
CA HIS A 128 -6.93 20.25 -4.07
C HIS A 128 -6.55 18.76 -4.13
N VAL A 129 -7.14 17.92 -3.28
CA VAL A 129 -6.79 16.49 -3.16
C VAL A 129 -6.91 15.73 -4.48
N ALA A 130 -7.87 16.06 -5.34
CA ALA A 130 -8.01 15.42 -6.65
C ALA A 130 -6.81 15.70 -7.57
N GLU A 131 -6.26 16.91 -7.51
CA GLU A 131 -5.06 17.30 -8.25
C GLU A 131 -3.80 16.62 -7.69
N VAL A 132 -3.69 16.53 -6.36
CA VAL A 132 -2.63 15.77 -5.67
C VAL A 132 -2.69 14.30 -6.09
N ALA A 133 -3.87 13.66 -6.02
CA ALA A 133 -4.06 12.27 -6.41
C ALA A 133 -3.75 12.02 -7.90
N GLN A 134 -4.13 12.95 -8.78
CA GLN A 134 -3.82 12.86 -10.21
C GLN A 134 -2.31 12.91 -10.47
N PHE A 135 -1.61 13.85 -9.86
CA PHE A 135 -0.17 14.01 -10.02
C PHE A 135 0.59 12.81 -9.45
N THR A 136 0.32 12.43 -8.21
CA THR A 136 1.02 11.33 -7.53
C THR A 136 0.59 9.94 -7.99
N GLY A 137 -0.59 9.82 -8.58
CA GLY A 137 -1.14 8.57 -9.14
C GLY A 137 -0.75 8.30 -10.59
N SER A 138 0.27 8.96 -11.15
CA SER A 138 0.69 8.83 -12.54
C SER A 138 2.21 8.64 -12.69
N ASN A 139 2.68 8.55 -13.92
CA ASN A 139 4.12 8.59 -14.23
C ASN A 139 4.66 10.02 -14.00
N MET A 140 5.64 10.15 -13.13
CA MET A 140 6.26 11.44 -12.74
C MET A 140 7.02 12.13 -13.86
N LEU A 141 7.27 11.46 -15.00
CA LEU A 141 7.82 12.10 -16.23
C LEU A 141 6.81 12.97 -16.97
N GLN A 142 5.53 12.86 -16.64
CA GLN A 142 4.50 13.70 -17.25
C GLN A 142 4.48 15.08 -16.60
N LEU A 143 4.30 16.11 -17.40
CA LEU A 143 4.09 17.45 -16.87
C LEU A 143 2.80 17.49 -16.04
N PRO A 144 2.85 18.08 -14.82
CA PRO A 144 1.68 18.17 -13.98
C PRO A 144 0.59 19.03 -14.66
N ARG A 145 -0.64 18.52 -14.71
CA ARG A 145 -1.77 19.27 -15.25
C ARG A 145 -2.13 20.49 -14.38
N HIS A 146 -1.79 20.43 -13.10
CA HIS A 146 -2.02 21.48 -12.10
C HIS A 146 -0.68 21.88 -11.47
N PRO A 147 0.12 22.73 -12.19
CA PRO A 147 1.50 23.03 -11.78
C PRO A 147 1.58 23.75 -10.42
N LEU A 148 0.59 24.57 -10.07
CA LEU A 148 0.57 25.28 -8.80
C LEU A 148 0.41 24.32 -7.61
N THR A 149 -0.45 23.32 -7.72
CA THR A 149 -0.63 22.28 -6.67
C THR A 149 0.61 21.40 -6.57
N ALA A 150 1.21 21.03 -7.70
CA ALA A 150 2.48 20.29 -7.72
C ALA A 150 3.61 21.09 -7.04
N LEU A 151 3.73 22.40 -7.32
CA LEU A 151 4.71 23.28 -6.68
C LEU A 151 4.47 23.43 -5.17
N ARG A 152 3.19 23.57 -4.75
CA ARG A 152 2.82 23.62 -3.34
C ARG A 152 3.21 22.33 -2.60
N LEU A 153 2.95 21.18 -3.21
CA LEU A 153 3.36 19.89 -2.65
C LEU A 153 4.89 19.77 -2.58
N ALA A 154 5.59 20.15 -3.66
CA ALA A 154 7.07 20.11 -3.71
C ALA A 154 7.71 21.00 -2.62
N ALA A 155 7.18 22.20 -2.40
CA ALA A 155 7.69 23.11 -1.35
C ALA A 155 7.54 22.46 0.06
N ARG A 156 6.44 21.78 0.32
CA ARG A 156 6.20 21.08 1.60
C ARG A 156 7.08 19.83 1.73
N ILE A 157 7.31 19.12 0.63
CA ILE A 157 8.24 18.00 0.60
C ILE A 157 9.67 18.48 0.93
N LEU A 158 10.10 19.59 0.36
CA LEU A 158 11.41 20.18 0.64
C LEU A 158 11.52 20.59 2.12
N GLU A 159 10.51 21.22 2.68
CA GLU A 159 10.48 21.58 4.10
C GLU A 159 10.56 20.34 5.00
N GLN A 160 9.62 19.40 4.84
CA GLN A 160 9.47 18.23 5.73
C GLN A 160 10.50 17.11 5.45
N GLY A 161 11.15 17.12 4.31
CA GLY A 161 12.20 16.18 3.91
C GLY A 161 13.62 16.67 4.15
N SER A 162 13.81 17.85 4.76
CA SER A 162 15.09 18.48 5.05
C SER A 162 15.30 18.68 6.56
N PRO A 163 16.48 19.14 7.02
CA PRO A 163 16.69 19.52 8.41
C PRO A 163 15.70 20.57 8.96
N ALA A 164 15.01 21.30 8.08
CA ALA A 164 13.99 22.28 8.46
C ALA A 164 12.67 21.64 8.95
N TRP A 165 12.51 20.34 8.92
CA TRP A 165 11.28 19.63 9.29
C TRP A 165 10.80 19.90 10.73
N ASN A 166 11.70 20.32 11.64
CA ASN A 166 11.37 20.67 13.02
C ASN A 166 10.92 22.15 13.19
N ALA A 167 11.09 23.00 12.17
CA ALA A 167 10.93 24.44 12.32
C ALA A 167 9.45 24.89 12.44
N ARG A 168 8.50 24.03 12.07
CA ARG A 168 7.09 24.39 11.98
C ARG A 168 6.32 24.21 13.29
N PHE A 169 6.68 23.21 14.08
CA PHE A 169 5.93 22.74 15.23
C PHE A 169 6.66 23.03 16.54
N VAL A 170 5.89 23.24 17.59
CA VAL A 170 6.37 23.59 18.93
C VAL A 170 6.21 22.43 19.90
N GLU A 171 5.07 21.72 19.82
CA GLU A 171 4.75 20.57 20.65
C GLU A 171 5.13 19.26 19.94
N ASP A 172 5.03 18.12 20.64
CA ASP A 172 5.46 16.81 20.13
C ASP A 172 4.41 16.08 19.30
N GLU A 173 3.11 16.35 19.49
CA GLU A 173 2.02 15.60 18.87
C GLU A 173 2.01 15.73 17.35
N ALA A 174 2.06 16.96 16.84
CA ALA A 174 2.00 17.21 15.40
C ALA A 174 3.22 16.62 14.65
N PRO A 175 4.47 16.85 15.11
CA PRO A 175 5.63 16.25 14.46
C PRO A 175 5.67 14.72 14.59
N ALA A 176 5.30 14.13 15.74
CA ALA A 176 5.25 12.68 15.92
C ALA A 176 4.21 12.06 14.98
N MET A 177 3.02 12.64 14.92
CA MET A 177 1.93 12.22 14.05
C MET A 177 2.33 12.23 12.56
N LEU A 178 2.97 13.31 12.09
CA LEU A 178 3.45 13.40 10.71
C LEU A 178 4.59 12.39 10.44
N THR A 179 5.50 12.21 11.39
CA THR A 179 6.62 11.27 11.24
C THR A 179 6.15 9.82 11.24
N GLY A 180 5.12 9.47 12.01
CA GLY A 180 4.47 8.16 11.94
C GLY A 180 3.92 7.85 10.56
N VAL A 181 3.35 8.84 9.85
CA VAL A 181 2.90 8.66 8.47
C VAL A 181 4.09 8.64 7.49
N ASN A 182 5.13 9.46 7.70
CA ASN A 182 6.34 9.43 6.87
C ASN A 182 7.03 8.05 6.89
N ALA A 183 6.93 7.34 8.02
CA ALA A 183 7.51 6.00 8.20
C ALA A 183 6.94 4.95 7.24
N HIS A 184 5.75 5.14 6.66
CA HIS A 184 5.22 4.24 5.62
C HIS A 184 6.16 4.07 4.41
N SER A 185 7.13 4.94 4.24
CA SER A 185 8.16 4.81 3.20
C SER A 185 9.27 3.81 3.51
N ILE A 186 9.37 3.31 4.76
CA ILE A 186 10.39 2.37 5.27
C ILE A 186 11.81 2.85 4.95
N ARG A 187 12.11 4.11 5.27
CA ARG A 187 13.39 4.76 4.97
C ARG A 187 13.82 5.70 6.09
N ARG A 188 15.15 5.97 6.10
CA ARG A 188 15.72 6.95 7.02
C ARG A 188 15.05 8.32 6.85
N MET A 189 14.73 8.97 7.97
CA MET A 189 14.12 10.28 8.08
C MET A 189 15.07 11.30 8.72
N PRO A 190 14.97 12.63 8.35
CA PRO A 190 14.15 13.14 7.25
C PRO A 190 14.74 12.82 5.88
N SER A 191 13.87 12.67 4.87
CA SER A 191 14.24 12.61 3.47
C SER A 191 13.08 13.09 2.60
N LEU A 192 13.37 13.52 1.36
CA LEU A 192 12.33 14.01 0.45
C LEU A 192 11.30 12.92 0.12
N GLU A 193 11.76 11.68 0.01
CA GLU A 193 10.90 10.52 -0.27
C GLU A 193 9.94 10.25 0.89
N THR A 194 10.42 10.29 2.13
CA THR A 194 9.58 10.06 3.31
C THR A 194 8.54 11.15 3.47
N ALA A 195 8.95 12.41 3.27
CA ALA A 195 8.04 13.54 3.31
C ALA A 195 6.99 13.48 2.19
N ALA A 196 7.37 13.06 0.97
CA ALA A 196 6.44 12.91 -0.14
C ALA A 196 5.35 11.89 0.18
N VAL A 197 5.73 10.70 0.66
CA VAL A 197 4.79 9.64 1.06
C VAL A 197 3.87 10.12 2.19
N GLY A 198 4.44 10.65 3.27
CA GLY A 198 3.67 11.07 4.44
C GLY A 198 2.71 12.22 4.16
N LEU A 199 3.14 13.25 3.42
CA LEU A 199 2.27 14.37 3.06
C LEU A 199 1.08 13.95 2.19
N VAL A 200 1.31 13.04 1.23
CA VAL A 200 0.22 12.51 0.39
C VAL A 200 -0.75 11.68 1.22
N LEU A 201 -0.26 10.74 2.03
CA LEU A 201 -1.11 9.89 2.87
C LEU A 201 -1.91 10.70 3.91
N ALA A 202 -1.26 11.65 4.60
CA ALA A 202 -1.95 12.53 5.55
C ALA A 202 -2.96 13.46 4.87
N THR A 203 -2.69 13.94 3.65
CA THR A 203 -3.67 14.69 2.85
C THR A 203 -4.91 13.84 2.58
N HIS A 204 -4.74 12.57 2.20
CA HIS A 204 -5.87 11.67 2.00
C HIS A 204 -6.61 11.34 3.30
N ALA A 205 -5.91 11.27 4.44
CA ALA A 205 -6.54 11.04 5.75
C ALA A 205 -7.59 12.12 6.07
N HIS A 206 -7.28 13.39 5.80
CA HIS A 206 -8.21 14.49 6.02
C HIS A 206 -9.26 14.63 4.91
N ALA A 207 -8.86 14.44 3.64
CA ALA A 207 -9.76 14.69 2.51
C ALA A 207 -10.74 13.54 2.22
N LYS A 208 -10.32 12.30 2.42
CA LYS A 208 -11.07 11.08 2.05
C LYS A 208 -11.23 10.09 3.20
N GLY A 209 -10.38 10.17 4.22
CA GLY A 209 -10.24 9.18 5.27
C GLY A 209 -9.46 7.94 4.81
N TRP A 210 -9.18 7.06 5.75
CA TRP A 210 -8.49 5.78 5.52
C TRP A 210 -9.49 4.63 5.66
N PRO A 211 -10.14 4.19 4.57
CA PRO A 211 -11.18 3.18 4.62
C PRO A 211 -10.63 1.78 4.94
N ILE A 212 -11.48 1.00 5.59
CA ILE A 212 -11.33 -0.43 5.82
C ILE A 212 -12.49 -1.14 5.12
N PRO A 213 -12.24 -2.13 4.24
CA PRO A 213 -13.31 -2.88 3.58
C PRO A 213 -13.98 -3.87 4.55
N VAL A 214 -15.29 -3.98 4.48
CA VAL A 214 -16.04 -4.99 5.23
C VAL A 214 -15.65 -6.39 4.76
N GLY A 215 -15.38 -7.29 5.69
CA GLY A 215 -14.91 -8.66 5.43
C GLY A 215 -13.41 -8.76 5.16
N GLY A 216 -12.71 -7.62 5.04
CA GLY A 216 -11.27 -7.56 4.79
C GLY A 216 -10.91 -7.10 3.38
N SER A 217 -9.63 -6.92 3.16
CA SER A 217 -9.07 -6.44 1.89
C SER A 217 -9.36 -7.36 0.71
N GLN A 218 -9.60 -8.64 0.98
CA GLN A 218 -10.03 -9.63 -0.01
C GLN A 218 -11.28 -9.17 -0.78
N SER A 219 -12.21 -8.46 -0.14
CA SER A 219 -13.44 -7.99 -0.79
C SER A 219 -13.19 -7.08 -2.00
N ILE A 220 -12.07 -6.34 -2.01
CA ILE A 220 -11.66 -5.53 -3.17
C ILE A 220 -11.32 -6.44 -4.36
N ILE A 221 -10.62 -7.52 -4.09
CA ILE A 221 -10.22 -8.51 -5.10
C ILE A 221 -11.42 -9.29 -5.61
N ASP A 222 -12.30 -9.70 -4.69
CA ASP A 222 -13.50 -10.47 -5.02
C ASP A 222 -14.45 -9.65 -5.92
N ALA A 223 -14.58 -8.35 -5.67
CA ALA A 223 -15.36 -7.46 -6.55
C ALA A 223 -14.77 -7.36 -7.96
N MET A 224 -13.45 -7.31 -8.09
CA MET A 224 -12.79 -7.30 -9.40
C MET A 224 -12.88 -8.66 -10.08
N ALA A 225 -12.75 -9.77 -9.33
CA ALA A 225 -12.89 -11.12 -9.87
C ALA A 225 -14.31 -11.39 -10.37
N ALA A 226 -15.32 -10.99 -9.61
CA ALA A 226 -16.72 -11.09 -10.02
C ALA A 226 -16.99 -10.32 -11.33
N ASP A 227 -16.43 -9.11 -11.45
CA ASP A 227 -16.55 -8.31 -12.67
C ASP A 227 -15.84 -8.94 -13.87
N LEU A 228 -14.62 -9.45 -13.66
CA LEU A 228 -13.86 -10.18 -14.68
C LEU A 228 -14.64 -11.38 -15.23
N ILE A 229 -15.16 -12.21 -14.33
CA ILE A 229 -15.93 -13.41 -14.69
C ILE A 229 -17.22 -13.03 -15.42
N ALA A 230 -17.92 -11.99 -14.96
CA ALA A 230 -19.13 -11.49 -15.62
C ALA A 230 -18.88 -11.00 -17.06
N HIS A 231 -17.63 -10.66 -17.39
CA HIS A 231 -17.21 -10.26 -18.73
C HIS A 231 -16.45 -11.37 -19.48
N GLY A 232 -16.61 -12.63 -19.06
CA GLY A 232 -16.07 -13.81 -19.75
C GLY A 232 -14.59 -14.10 -19.50
N GLY A 233 -13.97 -13.44 -18.50
CA GLY A 233 -12.61 -13.76 -18.11
C GLY A 233 -12.51 -15.02 -17.25
N GLU A 234 -11.35 -15.65 -17.24
CA GLU A 234 -11.06 -16.88 -16.51
C GLU A 234 -9.94 -16.63 -15.48
N ILE A 235 -10.00 -17.33 -14.35
CA ILE A 235 -8.95 -17.34 -13.32
C ILE A 235 -8.50 -18.78 -13.09
N VAL A 236 -7.20 -19.02 -13.20
CA VAL A 236 -6.56 -20.32 -12.97
C VAL A 236 -5.61 -20.15 -11.78
N THR A 237 -5.97 -20.76 -10.67
CA THR A 237 -5.16 -20.80 -9.42
C THR A 237 -4.20 -21.99 -9.41
N ASP A 238 -3.38 -22.10 -8.38
CA ASP A 238 -2.37 -23.17 -8.22
C ASP A 238 -1.45 -23.34 -9.42
N THR A 239 -1.21 -22.24 -10.17
CA THR A 239 -0.42 -22.27 -11.40
C THR A 239 0.67 -21.21 -11.36
N GLU A 240 1.89 -21.62 -11.02
CA GLU A 240 3.07 -20.77 -11.08
C GLU A 240 3.55 -20.66 -12.54
N VAL A 241 3.80 -19.44 -12.99
CA VAL A 241 4.40 -19.15 -14.29
C VAL A 241 5.86 -18.79 -14.08
N ALA A 242 6.77 -19.71 -14.34
CA ALA A 242 8.20 -19.51 -14.22
C ALA A 242 8.87 -19.03 -15.52
N SER A 243 8.20 -19.23 -16.66
CA SER A 243 8.68 -18.83 -17.99
C SER A 243 7.53 -18.45 -18.92
N LEU A 244 7.77 -17.50 -19.83
CA LEU A 244 6.80 -17.17 -20.89
C LEU A 244 6.49 -18.37 -21.80
N ALA A 245 7.40 -19.34 -21.91
CA ALA A 245 7.21 -20.55 -22.74
C ALA A 245 6.12 -21.49 -22.18
N GLU A 246 5.75 -21.36 -20.93
CA GLU A 246 4.67 -22.14 -20.29
C GLU A 246 3.27 -21.61 -20.62
N LEU A 247 3.20 -20.38 -21.13
CA LEU A 247 1.95 -19.72 -21.43
C LEU A 247 1.44 -20.08 -22.83
N PRO A 248 0.13 -20.23 -23.02
CA PRO A 248 -0.43 -20.33 -24.37
C PRO A 248 -0.19 -19.02 -25.14
N SER A 249 -0.31 -19.09 -26.46
CA SER A 249 -0.17 -17.91 -27.32
C SER A 249 -1.25 -16.88 -26.99
N ALA A 250 -0.86 -15.62 -26.82
CA ALA A 250 -1.74 -14.49 -26.61
C ALA A 250 -1.18 -13.24 -27.29
N ARG A 251 -2.04 -12.26 -27.61
CA ARG A 251 -1.60 -10.99 -28.22
C ARG A 251 -0.94 -10.08 -27.19
N ALA A 252 -1.36 -10.16 -25.93
CA ALA A 252 -0.74 -9.44 -24.83
C ALA A 252 -0.54 -10.33 -23.60
N VAL A 253 0.61 -10.20 -22.95
CA VAL A 253 0.93 -10.81 -21.66
C VAL A 253 1.25 -9.68 -20.66
N ILE A 254 0.47 -9.58 -19.59
CA ILE A 254 0.60 -8.53 -18.57
C ILE A 254 1.02 -9.20 -17.27
N LEU A 255 2.20 -8.84 -16.76
CA LEU A 255 2.80 -9.48 -15.59
C LEU A 255 2.64 -8.57 -14.35
N ASP A 256 1.88 -9.03 -13.34
CA ASP A 256 1.82 -8.42 -11.99
C ASP A 256 2.90 -9.05 -11.10
N VAL A 257 4.14 -8.89 -11.49
CA VAL A 257 5.31 -9.45 -10.80
C VAL A 257 6.36 -8.37 -10.54
N SER A 258 7.31 -8.65 -9.64
CA SER A 258 8.42 -7.72 -9.39
C SER A 258 9.31 -7.55 -10.63
N ALA A 259 10.07 -6.45 -10.68
CA ALA A 259 11.04 -6.22 -11.74
C ALA A 259 12.07 -7.38 -11.84
N ARG A 260 12.45 -7.97 -10.70
CA ARG A 260 13.33 -9.15 -10.63
C ARG A 260 12.69 -10.36 -11.27
N SER A 261 11.43 -10.64 -10.93
CA SER A 261 10.69 -11.78 -11.47
C SER A 261 10.41 -11.63 -12.98
N LEU A 262 10.10 -10.39 -13.44
CA LEU A 262 9.99 -10.13 -14.88
C LEU A 262 11.28 -10.53 -15.63
N ALA A 263 12.44 -10.14 -15.11
CA ALA A 263 13.73 -10.48 -15.76
C ALA A 263 13.98 -11.99 -15.81
N SER A 264 13.46 -12.75 -14.84
CA SER A 264 13.55 -14.22 -14.81
C SER A 264 12.54 -14.86 -15.77
N ILE A 265 11.26 -14.50 -15.68
CA ILE A 265 10.17 -15.10 -16.46
C ILE A 265 10.34 -14.83 -17.97
N ALA A 266 10.73 -13.63 -18.33
CA ALA A 266 10.88 -13.22 -19.72
C ALA A 266 12.21 -13.66 -20.35
N GLY A 267 13.24 -13.93 -19.55
CA GLY A 267 14.52 -14.48 -20.03
C GLY A 267 15.07 -13.73 -21.25
N ASP A 268 15.35 -14.49 -22.32
CA ASP A 268 15.93 -13.99 -23.58
C ASP A 268 14.93 -13.20 -24.45
N ALA A 269 13.64 -13.18 -24.11
CA ALA A 269 12.67 -12.34 -24.81
C ALA A 269 12.94 -10.85 -24.58
N LEU A 270 13.66 -10.48 -23.51
CA LEU A 270 14.05 -9.11 -23.22
C LEU A 270 15.46 -8.80 -23.73
N PRO A 271 15.67 -7.64 -24.36
CA PRO A 271 17.01 -7.19 -24.70
C PRO A 271 17.93 -7.14 -23.48
N ALA A 272 19.20 -7.56 -23.61
CA ALA A 272 20.17 -7.64 -22.52
C ALA A 272 20.33 -6.33 -21.73
N ARG A 273 20.21 -5.17 -22.41
CA ARG A 273 20.24 -3.83 -21.76
C ARG A 273 19.07 -3.64 -20.81
N TYR A 274 17.87 -4.03 -21.20
CA TYR A 274 16.65 -3.89 -20.38
C TYR A 274 16.68 -4.88 -19.21
N SER A 275 17.03 -6.14 -19.43
CA SER A 275 17.19 -7.15 -18.38
C SER A 275 18.24 -6.74 -17.35
N ARG A 276 19.32 -6.06 -17.77
CA ARG A 276 20.32 -5.50 -16.87
C ARG A 276 19.75 -4.35 -16.03
N ALA A 277 18.89 -3.50 -16.59
CA ALA A 277 18.22 -2.43 -15.84
C ALA A 277 17.27 -3.01 -14.79
N LEU A 278 16.48 -4.02 -15.12
CA LEU A 278 15.61 -4.73 -14.16
C LEU A 278 16.40 -5.37 -13.01
N ARG A 279 17.55 -6.02 -13.31
CA ARG A 279 18.43 -6.60 -12.28
C ARG A 279 19.08 -5.55 -11.37
N ARG A 280 19.22 -4.31 -11.82
CA ARG A 280 19.73 -3.16 -11.03
C ARG A 280 18.65 -2.43 -10.25
N PHE A 281 17.39 -2.78 -10.45
CA PHE A 281 16.28 -2.22 -9.68
C PHE A 281 16.46 -2.57 -8.21
N ARG A 282 16.38 -1.53 -7.34
CA ARG A 282 16.68 -1.67 -5.91
C ARG A 282 15.40 -1.86 -5.14
N TYR A 283 15.44 -2.79 -4.20
CA TYR A 283 14.40 -3.01 -3.21
C TYR A 283 14.74 -2.29 -1.91
N GLY A 284 13.71 -2.06 -1.08
CA GLY A 284 13.82 -1.35 0.19
C GLY A 284 14.11 -2.28 1.36
N ASN A 285 13.99 -1.72 2.58
CA ASN A 285 13.88 -2.51 3.78
C ASN A 285 12.53 -3.23 3.83
N ALA A 286 12.37 -4.12 4.80
CA ALA A 286 11.26 -5.03 4.89
C ALA A 286 10.24 -4.63 5.97
N ALA A 287 9.04 -5.17 5.84
CA ALA A 287 8.09 -5.30 6.93
C ALA A 287 8.10 -6.72 7.49
N ALA A 288 7.96 -6.82 8.82
CA ALA A 288 7.63 -8.06 9.51
C ALA A 288 6.38 -7.81 10.36
N LYS A 289 5.43 -8.73 10.37
CA LYS A 289 4.09 -8.48 10.92
C LYS A 289 3.69 -9.49 11.98
N VAL A 290 2.70 -9.10 12.78
CA VAL A 290 1.99 -9.98 13.71
C VAL A 290 0.48 -9.72 13.60
N ASP A 291 -0.28 -10.79 13.51
CA ASP A 291 -1.73 -10.79 13.72
C ASP A 291 -2.02 -11.24 15.14
N PHE A 292 -2.94 -10.58 15.81
CA PHE A 292 -3.38 -10.95 17.16
C PHE A 292 -4.88 -11.22 17.18
N ALA A 293 -5.26 -12.35 17.77
CA ALA A 293 -6.60 -12.61 18.25
C ALA A 293 -6.69 -12.17 19.72
N LEU A 294 -7.70 -11.36 20.05
CA LEU A 294 -7.83 -10.75 21.37
C LEU A 294 -9.20 -11.07 22.00
N ASN A 295 -9.23 -11.23 23.33
CA ASN A 295 -10.47 -11.44 24.09
C ASN A 295 -11.15 -10.13 24.55
N ALA A 296 -10.50 -8.97 24.33
CA ALA A 296 -11.00 -7.63 24.63
C ALA A 296 -10.39 -6.60 23.67
N PRO A 297 -10.96 -5.40 23.55
CA PRO A 297 -10.30 -4.30 22.84
C PRO A 297 -8.93 -3.96 23.43
N VAL A 298 -8.01 -3.48 22.58
CA VAL A 298 -6.70 -3.02 23.03
C VAL A 298 -6.87 -1.91 24.10
N PRO A 299 -6.25 -2.05 25.29
CA PRO A 299 -6.46 -1.14 26.41
C PRO A 299 -5.63 0.15 26.30
N TRP A 300 -5.73 0.86 25.18
CA TRP A 300 -4.97 2.10 24.96
C TRP A 300 -5.21 3.10 26.11
N ALA A 301 -4.13 3.70 26.58
CA ALA A 301 -4.19 4.72 27.65
C ALA A 301 -5.00 5.95 27.23
N ASN A 302 -4.89 6.36 25.97
CA ASN A 302 -5.61 7.50 25.41
C ASN A 302 -6.92 7.08 24.73
N GLU A 303 -8.03 7.73 25.04
CA GLU A 303 -9.36 7.40 24.52
C GLU A 303 -9.51 7.59 23.00
N HIS A 304 -8.84 8.59 22.41
CA HIS A 304 -8.91 8.84 20.98
C HIS A 304 -8.13 7.76 20.20
N VAL A 305 -7.06 7.21 20.80
CA VAL A 305 -6.33 6.08 20.22
C VAL A 305 -7.22 4.83 20.15
N ARG A 306 -8.10 4.64 21.16
CA ARG A 306 -9.09 3.54 21.16
C ARG A 306 -10.07 3.63 19.98
N ALA A 307 -10.36 4.85 19.51
CA ALA A 307 -11.30 5.10 18.41
C ALA A 307 -10.61 5.20 17.02
N ALA A 308 -9.27 5.17 16.96
CA ALA A 308 -8.53 5.31 15.72
C ALA A 308 -8.52 4.01 14.91
N GLY A 309 -8.77 4.09 13.60
CA GLY A 309 -8.67 2.96 12.68
C GLY A 309 -7.24 2.44 12.53
N THR A 310 -6.28 3.36 12.59
CA THR A 310 -4.84 3.07 12.51
C THR A 310 -4.09 3.77 13.65
N VAL A 311 -3.08 3.11 14.20
CA VAL A 311 -2.22 3.66 15.25
C VAL A 311 -0.76 3.52 14.83
N HIS A 312 -0.02 4.63 14.87
CA HIS A 312 1.43 4.66 14.69
C HIS A 312 2.10 4.75 16.05
N LEU A 313 3.01 3.83 16.34
CA LEU A 313 3.73 3.75 17.61
C LEU A 313 5.23 3.96 17.38
N GLY A 314 5.91 4.57 18.34
CA GLY A 314 7.36 4.75 18.27
C GLY A 314 7.86 5.98 19.02
N GLY A 315 6.95 6.67 19.79
CA GLY A 315 7.30 7.82 20.59
C GLY A 315 7.46 9.12 19.81
N SER A 316 8.39 9.95 20.21
CA SER A 316 8.65 11.25 19.60
C SER A 316 9.16 11.12 18.15
N ARG A 317 9.13 12.23 17.42
CA ARG A 317 9.75 12.34 16.08
C ARG A 317 11.19 11.85 16.06
N ALA A 318 11.97 12.16 17.09
CA ALA A 318 13.37 11.79 17.18
C ALA A 318 13.56 10.27 17.35
N GLU A 319 12.73 9.63 18.19
CA GLU A 319 12.73 8.17 18.38
C GLU A 319 12.35 7.43 17.10
N LEU A 320 11.31 7.90 16.40
CA LEU A 320 10.90 7.35 15.10
C LEU A 320 12.03 7.45 14.06
N ALA A 321 12.67 8.63 13.97
CA ALA A 321 13.78 8.82 13.05
C ALA A 321 15.01 7.93 13.39
N ALA A 322 15.27 7.72 14.68
CA ALA A 322 16.32 6.82 15.16
C ALA A 322 15.99 5.36 14.82
N SER A 323 14.73 4.93 15.04
CA SER A 323 14.27 3.59 14.66
C SER A 323 14.49 3.32 13.17
N GLU A 324 14.04 4.21 12.30
CA GLU A 324 14.21 4.06 10.84
C GLU A 324 15.68 4.12 10.41
N ALA A 325 16.52 4.88 11.13
CA ALA A 325 17.96 4.92 10.87
C ALA A 325 18.66 3.59 11.23
N GLU A 326 18.25 2.90 12.30
CA GLU A 326 18.73 1.56 12.66
C GLU A 326 18.37 0.54 11.57
N VAL A 327 17.09 0.51 11.14
CA VAL A 327 16.63 -0.38 10.07
C VAL A 327 17.40 -0.11 8.76
N ALA A 328 17.59 1.17 8.41
CA ALA A 328 18.36 1.55 7.23
C ALA A 328 19.85 1.17 7.31
N ALA A 329 20.37 1.00 8.52
CA ALA A 329 21.73 0.52 8.78
C ALA A 329 21.84 -1.01 8.91
N GLY A 330 20.74 -1.74 8.64
CA GLY A 330 20.71 -3.21 8.73
C GLY A 330 20.59 -3.75 10.15
N ARG A 331 20.12 -2.96 11.11
CA ARG A 331 19.98 -3.35 12.51
C ARG A 331 18.51 -3.32 12.94
N HIS A 332 18.18 -4.11 13.97
CA HIS A 332 16.89 -4.07 14.63
C HIS A 332 16.88 -3.00 15.72
N PRO A 333 15.95 -2.03 15.68
CA PRO A 333 15.84 -1.01 16.72
C PRO A 333 15.30 -1.62 18.02
N ARG A 334 15.73 -1.09 19.17
CA ARG A 334 15.20 -1.50 20.50
C ARG A 334 13.75 -1.07 20.69
N SER A 335 13.40 0.12 20.23
CA SER A 335 12.05 0.67 20.25
C SER A 335 11.61 0.87 18.79
N PRO A 336 11.02 -0.15 18.17
CA PRO A 336 10.70 -0.09 16.75
C PRO A 336 9.51 0.81 16.48
N TYR A 337 9.46 1.38 15.28
CA TYR A 337 8.21 1.85 14.73
C TYR A 337 7.24 0.67 14.59
N VAL A 338 6.00 0.85 15.02
CA VAL A 338 4.93 -0.12 14.77
C VAL A 338 3.72 0.59 14.19
N LEU A 339 3.16 0.03 13.12
CA LEU A 339 1.84 0.39 12.62
C LEU A 339 0.86 -0.69 13.02
N ALA A 340 -0.23 -0.28 13.68
CA ALA A 340 -1.32 -1.15 14.08
C ALA A 340 -2.65 -0.72 13.47
N SER A 341 -3.48 -1.67 13.07
CA SER A 341 -4.86 -1.44 12.64
C SER A 341 -5.81 -2.27 13.48
N GLN A 342 -6.95 -1.70 13.81
CA GLN A 342 -8.00 -2.29 14.65
C GLN A 342 -9.26 -2.57 13.81
N PRO A 343 -9.26 -3.60 12.92
CA PRO A 343 -10.36 -3.79 11.98
C PRO A 343 -11.71 -4.03 12.65
N THR A 344 -11.73 -4.77 13.78
CA THR A 344 -12.96 -5.09 14.52
C THR A 344 -13.63 -3.88 15.19
N LEU A 345 -12.91 -2.77 15.33
CA LEU A 345 -13.50 -1.50 15.76
C LEU A 345 -14.64 -1.04 14.85
N LEU A 346 -14.49 -1.28 13.55
CA LEU A 346 -15.42 -0.86 12.52
C LEU A 346 -16.21 -2.05 11.93
N ASP A 347 -15.54 -3.18 11.75
CA ASP A 347 -16.07 -4.39 11.10
C ASP A 347 -16.07 -5.57 12.07
N ARG A 348 -17.20 -5.76 12.74
CA ARG A 348 -17.37 -6.85 13.71
C ARG A 348 -17.37 -8.25 13.07
N SER A 349 -17.43 -8.36 11.75
CA SER A 349 -17.34 -9.65 11.04
C SER A 349 -15.92 -10.24 11.03
N ARG A 350 -14.93 -9.48 11.53
CA ARG A 350 -13.51 -9.88 11.52
C ARG A 350 -13.13 -10.83 12.67
N ALA A 351 -13.99 -10.97 13.69
CA ALA A 351 -13.79 -11.87 14.81
C ALA A 351 -15.14 -12.41 15.32
N PRO A 352 -15.15 -13.53 16.09
CA PRO A 352 -16.34 -13.99 16.80
C PRO A 352 -16.86 -12.92 17.77
N LEU A 353 -18.15 -13.00 18.11
CA LEU A 353 -18.80 -12.02 18.97
C LEU A 353 -18.07 -11.89 20.32
N GLY A 354 -17.74 -10.66 20.71
CA GLY A 354 -17.01 -10.35 21.94
C GLY A 354 -15.49 -10.34 21.79
N PHE A 355 -14.97 -10.87 20.71
CA PHE A 355 -13.54 -10.92 20.43
C PHE A 355 -13.10 -9.82 19.45
N GLN A 356 -11.77 -9.60 19.35
CA GLN A 356 -11.19 -8.56 18.51
C GLN A 356 -10.02 -9.13 17.69
N THR A 357 -9.72 -8.46 16.57
CA THR A 357 -8.47 -8.64 15.84
C THR A 357 -7.62 -7.39 15.91
N LEU A 358 -6.32 -7.56 16.01
CA LEU A 358 -5.34 -6.50 15.79
C LEU A 358 -4.35 -6.98 14.73
N TRP A 359 -4.12 -6.16 13.73
CA TRP A 359 -3.10 -6.35 12.71
C TRP A 359 -1.98 -5.34 12.97
N ALA A 360 -0.73 -5.79 13.02
CA ALA A 360 0.41 -4.92 13.27
C ALA A 360 1.63 -5.33 12.47
N TYR A 361 2.45 -4.37 12.07
CA TYR A 361 3.77 -4.64 11.50
C TYR A 361 4.81 -3.63 12.00
N THR A 362 6.06 -4.04 11.87
CA THR A 362 7.23 -3.21 12.13
C THR A 362 8.19 -3.25 10.95
N HIS A 363 9.09 -2.26 10.88
CA HIS A 363 10.14 -2.23 9.88
C HIS A 363 11.35 -3.01 10.36
N VAL A 364 11.92 -3.80 9.46
CA VAL A 364 13.10 -4.64 9.71
C VAL A 364 14.07 -4.56 8.53
N PRO A 365 15.36 -4.93 8.73
CA PRO A 365 16.27 -5.09 7.61
C PRO A 365 15.77 -6.08 6.57
N ALA A 366 16.06 -5.83 5.29
CA ALA A 366 15.70 -6.73 4.22
C ALA A 366 16.22 -8.15 4.46
N GLY A 367 15.37 -9.16 4.28
CA GLY A 367 15.71 -10.57 4.49
C GLY A 367 15.85 -10.98 5.96
N SER A 368 15.37 -10.18 6.90
CA SER A 368 15.42 -10.53 8.32
C SER A 368 14.60 -11.79 8.64
N PRO A 369 15.18 -12.80 9.29
CA PRO A 369 14.45 -13.97 9.80
C PRO A 369 13.93 -13.76 11.23
N VAL A 370 14.10 -12.59 11.84
CA VAL A 370 13.78 -12.32 13.24
C VAL A 370 12.27 -12.22 13.40
N ASP A 371 11.71 -12.98 14.33
CA ASP A 371 10.30 -12.93 14.73
C ASP A 371 10.00 -11.57 15.39
N PRO A 372 9.05 -10.77 14.87
CA PRO A 372 8.74 -9.45 15.40
C PRO A 372 7.78 -9.47 16.60
N THR A 373 7.27 -10.63 17.02
CA THR A 373 6.15 -10.74 17.99
C THR A 373 6.44 -10.01 19.29
N GLU A 374 7.57 -10.29 19.92
CA GLU A 374 7.90 -9.63 21.19
C GLU A 374 8.16 -8.14 21.05
N ALA A 375 8.85 -7.74 20.00
CA ALA A 375 9.16 -6.33 19.76
C ALA A 375 7.89 -5.49 19.51
N ILE A 376 6.95 -6.02 18.72
CA ILE A 376 5.64 -5.39 18.47
C ILE A 376 4.79 -5.39 19.74
N THR A 377 4.73 -6.51 20.46
CA THR A 377 3.95 -6.64 21.71
C THR A 377 4.44 -5.64 22.76
N ALA A 378 5.75 -5.57 22.97
CA ALA A 378 6.33 -4.63 23.94
C ALA A 378 6.08 -3.17 23.56
N GLN A 379 6.10 -2.85 22.26
CA GLN A 379 5.82 -1.49 21.79
C GLN A 379 4.33 -1.12 21.95
N ILE A 380 3.42 -2.06 21.75
CA ILE A 380 1.98 -1.83 22.02
C ILE A 380 1.74 -1.69 23.52
N GLU A 381 2.32 -2.56 24.35
CA GLU A 381 2.21 -2.54 25.82
C GLU A 381 2.67 -1.21 26.41
N ARG A 382 3.68 -0.53 25.81
CA ARG A 382 4.17 0.81 26.22
C ARG A 382 3.04 1.86 26.24
N TYR A 383 2.08 1.77 25.31
CA TYR A 383 0.98 2.74 25.17
C TYR A 383 -0.39 2.16 25.50
N ALA A 384 -0.46 0.87 25.74
CA ALA A 384 -1.66 0.12 26.10
C ALA A 384 -1.34 -0.87 27.22
N PRO A 385 -1.09 -0.40 28.47
CA PRO A 385 -0.77 -1.27 29.59
C PRO A 385 -1.84 -2.34 29.80
N GLY A 386 -1.44 -3.61 29.91
CA GLY A 386 -2.33 -4.76 29.96
C GLY A 386 -2.68 -5.36 28.60
N PHE A 387 -2.02 -4.93 27.52
CA PHE A 387 -2.23 -5.51 26.18
C PHE A 387 -1.90 -7.00 26.16
N ARG A 388 -0.84 -7.41 26.86
CA ARG A 388 -0.44 -8.84 26.94
C ARG A 388 -1.55 -9.73 27.50
N ASP A 389 -2.35 -9.21 28.44
CA ASP A 389 -3.39 -9.96 29.12
C ASP A 389 -4.62 -10.23 28.24
N VAL A 390 -4.79 -9.45 27.16
CA VAL A 390 -5.91 -9.62 26.22
C VAL A 390 -5.55 -10.48 25.00
N ILE A 391 -4.30 -10.88 24.83
CA ILE A 391 -3.87 -11.73 23.71
C ILE A 391 -4.27 -13.18 23.98
N ILE A 392 -5.03 -13.80 23.08
CA ILE A 392 -5.37 -15.23 23.13
C ILE A 392 -4.63 -16.08 22.10
N ALA A 393 -4.21 -15.47 21.00
CA ALA A 393 -3.31 -16.08 20.02
C ALA A 393 -2.62 -15.01 19.19
N SER A 394 -1.48 -15.35 18.61
CA SER A 394 -0.77 -14.53 17.64
C SER A 394 -0.18 -15.37 16.52
N ALA A 395 -0.01 -14.78 15.35
CA ALA A 395 0.68 -15.37 14.21
C ALA A 395 1.59 -14.31 13.58
N SER A 396 2.88 -14.63 13.47
CA SER A 396 3.88 -13.73 12.92
C SER A 396 4.29 -14.11 11.49
N GLN A 397 4.79 -13.13 10.77
CA GLN A 397 5.50 -13.33 9.50
C GLN A 397 6.76 -12.45 9.50
N THR A 398 7.90 -13.11 9.42
CA THR A 398 9.22 -12.47 9.24
C THR A 398 9.38 -11.94 7.81
N ALA A 399 10.40 -11.11 7.55
CA ALA A 399 10.67 -10.63 6.19
C ALA A 399 10.95 -11.77 5.20
N VAL A 400 11.61 -12.83 5.64
CA VAL A 400 11.85 -14.04 4.83
C VAL A 400 10.55 -14.76 4.50
N GLU A 401 9.64 -14.88 5.45
CA GLU A 401 8.34 -15.53 5.25
C GLU A 401 7.41 -14.69 4.38
N MET A 402 7.48 -13.35 4.48
CA MET A 402 6.78 -12.44 3.57
C MET A 402 7.21 -12.64 2.12
N GLU A 403 8.53 -12.77 1.83
CA GLU A 403 9.02 -13.09 0.49
C GLU A 403 8.59 -14.49 0.03
N ARG A 404 8.60 -15.47 0.92
CA ARG A 404 8.13 -16.84 0.61
C ARG A 404 6.64 -16.87 0.26
N TYR A 405 5.85 -16.12 1.01
CA TYR A 405 4.41 -15.96 0.75
C TYR A 405 4.15 -15.26 -0.60
N ASN A 406 4.88 -14.19 -0.89
CA ASN A 406 4.78 -13.45 -2.13
C ASN A 406 6.17 -13.08 -2.68
N PRO A 407 6.67 -13.77 -3.70
CA PRO A 407 8.01 -13.52 -4.27
C PRO A 407 8.23 -12.11 -4.82
N ASN A 408 7.17 -11.33 -4.96
CA ASN A 408 7.26 -9.93 -5.33
C ASN A 408 7.74 -9.04 -4.16
N TYR A 409 7.64 -9.53 -2.92
CA TYR A 409 8.18 -8.89 -1.72
C TYR A 409 9.64 -9.26 -1.52
N VAL A 410 10.47 -8.85 -2.45
CA VAL A 410 11.92 -9.17 -2.46
C VAL A 410 12.59 -8.72 -1.17
N GLY A 411 13.11 -9.69 -0.40
CA GLY A 411 13.67 -9.43 0.91
C GLY A 411 12.64 -8.98 1.96
N GLY A 412 11.34 -9.13 1.70
CA GLY A 412 10.26 -8.62 2.55
C GLY A 412 9.85 -7.16 2.24
N ASP A 413 10.35 -6.57 1.16
CA ASP A 413 9.94 -5.23 0.70
C ASP A 413 8.51 -5.25 0.15
N ILE A 414 7.55 -4.89 0.98
CA ILE A 414 6.12 -4.83 0.61
C ILE A 414 5.78 -3.72 -0.41
N ALA A 415 6.72 -2.78 -0.65
CA ALA A 415 6.58 -1.74 -1.66
C ALA A 415 6.99 -2.22 -3.06
N ALA A 416 7.56 -3.43 -3.19
CA ALA A 416 8.10 -4.01 -4.43
C ALA A 416 9.02 -3.03 -5.18
N GLY A 417 9.86 -2.34 -4.43
CA GLY A 417 10.89 -1.42 -4.89
C GLY A 417 11.09 -0.20 -4.02
N SER A 418 12.34 0.11 -3.71
CA SER A 418 12.73 1.24 -2.88
C SER A 418 12.18 2.57 -3.42
N PRO A 419 11.53 3.41 -2.60
CA PRO A 419 11.00 4.71 -3.02
C PRO A 419 12.09 5.79 -3.08
N SER A 420 13.28 5.49 -3.65
CA SER A 420 14.30 6.52 -3.87
C SER A 420 13.84 7.53 -4.91
N LEU A 421 14.33 8.78 -4.83
CA LEU A 421 13.97 9.85 -5.79
C LEU A 421 14.16 9.40 -7.24
N TRP A 422 15.26 8.69 -7.53
CA TRP A 422 15.50 8.16 -8.86
C TRP A 422 14.41 7.14 -9.26
N GLN A 423 14.06 6.21 -8.38
CA GLN A 423 13.05 5.18 -8.67
C GLN A 423 11.61 5.70 -8.61
N LEU A 424 11.34 6.87 -8.06
CA LEU A 424 10.05 7.52 -8.21
C LEU A 424 9.82 8.00 -9.65
N VAL A 425 10.90 8.32 -10.37
CA VAL A 425 10.84 8.80 -11.77
C VAL A 425 11.15 7.66 -12.76
N ALA A 426 12.15 6.82 -12.46
CA ALA A 426 12.62 5.73 -13.32
C ALA A 426 12.23 4.37 -12.71
N ARG A 427 10.95 4.02 -12.76
CA ARG A 427 10.39 2.82 -12.14
C ARG A 427 9.71 1.91 -13.18
N PRO A 428 10.22 0.71 -13.51
CA PRO A 428 11.55 0.20 -13.18
C PRO A 428 12.65 0.77 -14.05
N VAL A 429 12.30 1.47 -15.12
CA VAL A 429 13.19 2.13 -16.09
C VAL A 429 12.69 3.53 -16.39
N LEU A 430 13.59 4.40 -16.86
CA LEU A 430 13.21 5.72 -17.34
C LEU A 430 12.51 5.58 -18.71
N SER A 431 11.19 5.76 -18.72
CA SER A 431 10.37 5.62 -19.93
C SER A 431 9.10 6.47 -19.83
N PRO A 432 8.62 7.05 -20.92
CA PRO A 432 7.30 7.67 -20.96
C PRO A 432 6.15 6.65 -20.81
N ASP A 433 6.38 5.40 -21.21
CA ASP A 433 5.49 4.26 -20.99
C ASP A 433 6.24 3.14 -20.27
N PRO A 434 6.40 3.21 -18.94
CA PRO A 434 7.21 2.25 -18.18
C PRO A 434 6.52 0.90 -17.97
N TRP A 435 5.25 0.78 -18.32
CA TRP A 435 4.48 -0.47 -18.24
C TRP A 435 4.76 -1.38 -19.44
N ARG A 436 5.08 -0.81 -20.59
CA ARG A 436 5.43 -1.55 -21.81
C ARG A 436 6.91 -1.95 -21.79
N THR A 437 7.19 -3.23 -22.02
CA THR A 437 8.55 -3.71 -22.19
C THR A 437 9.01 -3.56 -23.64
N PRO A 438 10.31 -3.69 -23.93
CA PRO A 438 10.79 -3.75 -25.31
C PRO A 438 10.39 -5.02 -26.08
N ALA A 439 9.96 -6.08 -25.39
CA ALA A 439 9.44 -7.29 -26.03
C ALA A 439 8.02 -7.05 -26.52
N PRO A 440 7.69 -7.36 -27.78
CA PRO A 440 6.34 -7.17 -28.32
C PRO A 440 5.28 -7.91 -27.48
N GLY A 441 4.17 -7.26 -27.21
CA GLY A 441 3.05 -7.83 -26.47
C GLY A 441 3.31 -8.11 -24.98
N LEU A 442 4.46 -7.72 -24.41
CA LEU A 442 4.82 -7.99 -23.01
C LEU A 442 4.79 -6.71 -22.16
N TYR A 443 4.05 -6.77 -21.05
CA TYR A 443 3.81 -5.63 -20.14
C TYR A 443 4.10 -5.97 -18.68
N LEU A 444 4.50 -4.98 -17.89
CA LEU A 444 4.66 -5.06 -16.43
C LEU A 444 3.63 -4.15 -15.76
N CYS A 445 2.86 -4.66 -14.80
CA CYS A 445 1.79 -3.90 -14.15
C CYS A 445 1.85 -3.89 -12.62
N SER A 446 2.92 -4.37 -12.04
CA SER A 446 3.07 -4.43 -10.58
C SER A 446 3.42 -3.09 -9.94
N SER A 447 3.52 -3.10 -8.60
CA SER A 447 4.06 -1.98 -7.82
C SER A 447 5.51 -1.61 -8.18
N SER A 448 6.23 -2.44 -8.96
CA SER A 448 7.52 -2.08 -9.57
C SER A 448 7.39 -1.09 -10.75
N THR A 449 6.17 -0.64 -11.10
CA THR A 449 5.89 0.41 -12.10
C THR A 449 5.16 1.59 -11.47
N PRO A 450 5.13 2.78 -12.10
CA PRO A 450 4.38 3.92 -11.57
C PRO A 450 2.86 3.62 -11.45
N PRO A 451 2.23 4.21 -10.43
CA PRO A 451 2.73 5.16 -9.44
C PRO A 451 3.45 4.50 -8.26
N GLY A 452 3.63 3.18 -8.24
CA GLY A 452 4.29 2.45 -7.16
C GLY A 452 3.32 1.68 -6.26
N PRO A 453 3.69 1.46 -4.97
CA PRO A 453 2.96 0.59 -4.07
C PRO A 453 1.62 1.15 -3.61
N GLY A 454 0.71 0.23 -3.28
CA GLY A 454 -0.60 0.50 -2.72
C GLY A 454 -1.70 -0.34 -3.37
N VAL A 455 -2.81 -0.54 -2.65
CA VAL A 455 -4.01 -1.18 -3.20
C VAL A 455 -4.86 -0.10 -3.89
N HIS A 456 -4.57 0.16 -5.15
CA HIS A 456 -5.22 1.20 -5.95
C HIS A 456 -5.41 0.83 -7.43
N GLY A 457 -4.82 -0.29 -7.91
CA GLY A 457 -4.99 -0.83 -9.26
C GLY A 457 -4.44 0.02 -10.42
N LEU A 458 -3.80 1.16 -10.14
CA LEU A 458 -3.34 2.09 -11.19
C LEU A 458 -2.27 1.51 -12.12
N PRO A 459 -1.21 0.81 -11.62
CA PRO A 459 -0.25 0.17 -12.52
C PRO A 459 -0.91 -0.78 -13.51
N GLY A 460 -1.85 -1.61 -13.03
CA GLY A 460 -2.62 -2.52 -13.87
C GLY A 460 -3.47 -1.80 -14.92
N TYR A 461 -4.17 -0.78 -14.50
CA TYR A 461 -4.99 0.05 -15.40
C TYR A 461 -4.15 0.73 -16.48
N TYR A 462 -2.98 1.26 -16.15
CA TYR A 462 -2.10 1.91 -17.13
C TYR A 462 -1.44 0.90 -18.08
N ALA A 463 -1.00 -0.25 -17.57
CA ALA A 463 -0.48 -1.33 -18.41
C ALA A 463 -1.54 -1.84 -19.41
N ALA A 464 -2.77 -2.06 -18.93
CA ALA A 464 -3.88 -2.44 -19.80
C ALA A 464 -4.17 -1.39 -20.88
N ARG A 465 -4.20 -0.10 -20.52
CA ARG A 465 -4.39 0.97 -21.50
C ARG A 465 -3.29 1.02 -22.54
N SER A 466 -2.04 0.83 -22.15
CA SER A 466 -0.90 0.75 -23.06
C SER A 466 -1.04 -0.42 -24.03
N ALA A 467 -1.41 -1.62 -23.50
CA ALA A 467 -1.63 -2.81 -24.29
C ALA A 467 -2.83 -2.68 -25.23
N LEU A 468 -3.96 -2.12 -24.77
CA LEU A 468 -5.14 -1.87 -25.61
C LEU A 468 -4.80 -1.00 -26.82
N ALA A 469 -4.05 0.08 -26.61
CA ALA A 469 -3.65 0.97 -27.70
C ALA A 469 -2.66 0.30 -28.66
N ALA A 470 -1.64 -0.35 -28.13
CA ALA A 470 -0.54 -0.87 -28.93
C ALA A 470 -0.88 -2.17 -29.66
N GLU A 471 -1.58 -3.12 -29.00
CA GLU A 471 -1.81 -4.45 -29.54
C GLU A 471 -3.21 -4.60 -30.18
N PHE A 472 -4.19 -3.79 -29.74
CA PHE A 472 -5.59 -3.93 -30.17
C PHE A 472 -6.14 -2.71 -30.90
N GLY A 473 -5.39 -1.60 -30.97
CA GLY A 473 -5.84 -0.37 -31.61
C GLY A 473 -6.95 0.38 -30.83
N ILE A 474 -7.21 -0.04 -29.57
CA ILE A 474 -8.25 0.54 -28.73
C ILE A 474 -7.65 1.68 -27.91
N THR A 475 -7.83 2.92 -28.37
CA THR A 475 -7.27 4.13 -27.72
C THR A 475 -8.20 4.73 -26.66
N THR A 476 -9.51 4.49 -26.74
CA THR A 476 -10.49 4.90 -25.74
C THR A 476 -10.68 3.78 -24.72
N PRO A 477 -10.33 4.01 -23.43
CA PRO A 477 -10.51 3.00 -22.42
C PRO A 477 -11.99 2.59 -22.25
N PRO A 478 -12.29 1.32 -21.93
CA PRO A 478 -13.65 0.88 -21.71
C PRO A 478 -14.27 1.57 -20.48
N ARG A 479 -15.59 1.57 -20.41
CA ARG A 479 -16.31 1.92 -19.18
C ARG A 479 -16.10 0.81 -18.15
N LEU A 480 -15.77 1.19 -16.91
CA LEU A 480 -15.50 0.25 -15.81
C LEU A 480 -16.59 0.29 -14.73
N GLY A 481 -17.52 1.22 -14.82
CA GLY A 481 -18.62 1.38 -13.85
C GLY A 481 -19.65 0.25 -13.92
N LEU A 482 -20.58 0.25 -12.97
CA LEU A 482 -21.77 -0.59 -13.01
C LEU A 482 -22.66 -0.15 -14.21
N ASP A 483 -23.27 -1.12 -14.85
CA ASP A 483 -24.19 -0.90 -15.97
C ASP A 483 -25.54 -0.37 -15.49
#